data_c6d9fd881dc3e7b1319fad2075e82cf5
#
_entry.id   c6d9fd881dc3e7b1319fad2075e82cf5
#
_cell.length_a   1.000
_cell.length_b   1.000
_cell.length_c   1.000
_cell.angle_alpha   90.00
_cell.angle_beta   90.00
_cell.angle_gamma   90.00
#
_symmetry.space_group_name_H-M   'P 1'
#
loop_
_entity.id
_entity.type
_entity.pdbx_description
1 polymer ?
#
loop_
_entity_poly.entity_id
_entity_poly.type
_entity_poly.pdbx_seq_one_letter_code
_entity_poly.pdbx_strand_id
1 'polypeptide(L)'
;MNNSKESTFMANYVVGHKIPDSDSICSAIALSYLKTTLGEHTVPARLGELTPETMFILDKFGFEQPELKTSYAGEGVYIVDHSDLELAPDDIAQATILGIIDHHKLGDLTTTSPLEIWVRPVGCTNTIIKMMYDFHNVQIPKNIAGAMLCAILSDTVIFKSPTCTTADIKCVEALAEIAGIEDFKELGMDMFRVKSAVQGTPIRDLVKRDFKDFNMNGHKVGIGQLEVIDLAVFDDIKDELYDDIAELKAEGGRHSVFLLLTDIMKEGSELLIASDSAILAEQAFGVIPKDGKAWLDGVLSRKKQVVPPLQEIFLK
;
A
#
# COMPACT_ATOMS: atom_id res chain seq x y z
N MET A 1 -35.48 -36.21 -19.49
CA MET A 1 -35.49 -35.04 -18.61
C MET A 1 -34.05 -34.86 -18.13
N ASN A 2 -33.29 -34.06 -18.86
CA ASN A 2 -31.90 -33.71 -18.48
C ASN A 2 -31.99 -32.51 -17.54
N ASN A 3 -31.82 -32.75 -16.25
CA ASN A 3 -31.51 -31.70 -15.29
C ASN A 3 -30.01 -31.37 -15.44
N SER A 4 -29.69 -30.44 -16.31
CA SER A 4 -28.40 -29.70 -16.22
C SER A 4 -28.46 -28.89 -14.93
N LYS A 5 -27.86 -29.40 -13.86
CA LYS A 5 -27.46 -28.56 -12.72
C LYS A 5 -26.44 -27.58 -13.30
N GLU A 6 -26.86 -26.35 -13.57
CA GLU A 6 -25.95 -25.22 -13.64
C GLU A 6 -25.30 -25.15 -12.26
N SER A 7 -24.08 -25.66 -12.18
CA SER A 7 -23.18 -25.38 -11.08
C SER A 7 -22.93 -23.88 -11.16
N THR A 8 -23.62 -23.11 -10.34
CA THR A 8 -23.25 -21.73 -10.06
C THR A 8 -21.88 -21.79 -9.40
N PHE A 9 -20.81 -21.71 -10.19
CA PHE A 9 -19.47 -21.52 -9.66
C PHE A 9 -19.49 -20.17 -8.96
N MET A 10 -19.47 -20.17 -7.63
CA MET A 10 -19.24 -18.96 -6.85
C MET A 10 -17.86 -18.44 -7.22
N ALA A 11 -17.76 -17.16 -7.55
CA ALA A 11 -16.48 -16.53 -7.84
C ALA A 11 -15.64 -16.46 -6.56
N ASN A 12 -14.37 -16.77 -6.67
CA ASN A 12 -13.40 -16.43 -5.65
C ASN A 12 -13.00 -14.95 -5.81
N TYR A 13 -12.63 -14.30 -4.73
CA TYR A 13 -12.24 -12.90 -4.76
C TYR A 13 -10.74 -12.73 -4.56
N VAL A 14 -10.18 -11.70 -5.19
CA VAL A 14 -8.82 -11.23 -4.89
C VAL A 14 -8.94 -9.84 -4.30
N VAL A 15 -8.45 -9.65 -3.08
CA VAL A 15 -8.65 -8.42 -2.33
C VAL A 15 -7.37 -8.01 -1.59
N GLY A 16 -7.06 -6.71 -1.63
CA GLY A 16 -6.01 -6.09 -0.83
C GLY A 16 -6.50 -5.60 0.52
N HIS A 17 -5.80 -4.66 1.12
CA HIS A 17 -6.12 -4.13 2.45
C HIS A 17 -7.23 -3.05 2.46
N LYS A 18 -7.77 -2.75 3.68
CA LYS A 18 -8.89 -1.81 3.92
C LYS A 18 -8.64 -0.38 3.44
N ILE A 19 -7.39 0.06 3.39
CA ILE A 19 -7.00 1.39 2.87
C ILE A 19 -6.21 1.15 1.59
N PRO A 20 -6.90 0.82 0.48
CA PRO A 20 -6.24 0.32 -0.70
C PRO A 20 -5.41 1.41 -1.38
N ASP A 21 -4.15 1.10 -1.61
CA ASP A 21 -3.25 1.87 -2.45
C ASP A 21 -3.14 1.26 -3.86
N SER A 22 -2.21 1.76 -4.65
CA SER A 22 -2.02 1.29 -6.03
C SER A 22 -1.50 -0.14 -6.09
N ASP A 23 -0.68 -0.60 -5.11
CA ASP A 23 -0.23 -2.00 -5.07
C ASP A 23 -1.38 -2.95 -4.77
N SER A 24 -2.17 -2.68 -3.75
CA SER A 24 -3.35 -3.48 -3.40
C SER A 24 -4.30 -3.68 -4.57
N ILE A 25 -4.62 -2.63 -5.30
CA ILE A 25 -5.61 -2.68 -6.40
C ILE A 25 -5.03 -3.34 -7.65
N CYS A 26 -3.82 -2.94 -8.07
CA CYS A 26 -3.19 -3.54 -9.25
C CYS A 26 -2.85 -5.00 -9.02
N SER A 27 -2.46 -5.39 -7.80
CA SER A 27 -2.24 -6.78 -7.40
C SER A 27 -3.52 -7.60 -7.47
N ALA A 28 -4.66 -7.05 -7.01
CA ALA A 28 -5.93 -7.73 -7.09
C ALA A 28 -6.33 -8.00 -8.56
N ILE A 29 -6.16 -7.02 -9.44
CA ILE A 29 -6.45 -7.16 -10.88
C ILE A 29 -5.51 -8.18 -11.53
N ALA A 30 -4.20 -8.05 -11.29
CA ALA A 30 -3.20 -8.89 -11.93
C ALA A 30 -3.30 -10.35 -11.48
N LEU A 31 -3.46 -10.60 -10.18
CA LEU A 31 -3.62 -11.96 -9.65
C LEU A 31 -4.93 -12.59 -10.10
N SER A 32 -6.04 -11.83 -10.12
CA SER A 32 -7.32 -12.33 -10.60
C SER A 32 -7.24 -12.79 -12.05
N TYR A 33 -6.59 -12.04 -12.92
CA TYR A 33 -6.38 -12.47 -14.31
C TYR A 33 -5.53 -13.73 -14.40
N LEU A 34 -4.44 -13.82 -13.63
CA LEU A 34 -3.56 -15.00 -13.59
C LEU A 34 -4.36 -16.24 -13.17
N LYS A 35 -5.06 -16.18 -12.05
CA LYS A 35 -5.85 -17.30 -11.51
C LYS A 35 -6.97 -17.72 -12.47
N THR A 36 -7.66 -16.76 -13.08
CA THR A 36 -8.68 -17.04 -14.10
C THR A 36 -8.06 -17.76 -15.31
N THR A 37 -6.89 -17.34 -15.77
CA THR A 37 -6.17 -18.00 -16.87
C THR A 37 -5.75 -19.42 -16.51
N LEU A 38 -5.48 -19.69 -15.24
CA LEU A 38 -5.16 -21.03 -14.72
C LEU A 38 -6.40 -21.90 -14.46
N GLY A 39 -7.61 -21.39 -14.74
CA GLY A 39 -8.86 -22.15 -14.66
C GLY A 39 -9.66 -21.91 -13.37
N GLU A 40 -9.26 -20.97 -12.53
CA GLU A 40 -10.03 -20.56 -11.36
C GLU A 40 -10.88 -19.35 -11.71
N HIS A 41 -12.16 -19.37 -11.33
CA HIS A 41 -13.01 -18.20 -11.53
C HIS A 41 -12.79 -17.20 -10.41
N THR A 42 -12.03 -16.12 -10.68
CA THR A 42 -11.67 -15.09 -9.70
C THR A 42 -12.07 -13.69 -10.18
N VAL A 43 -12.41 -12.82 -9.23
CA VAL A 43 -12.83 -11.42 -9.46
C VAL A 43 -12.02 -10.50 -8.55
N PRO A 44 -11.44 -9.40 -9.06
CA PRO A 44 -10.78 -8.40 -8.20
C PRO A 44 -11.84 -7.59 -7.45
N ALA A 45 -11.58 -7.30 -6.18
CA ALA A 45 -12.44 -6.45 -5.35
C ALA A 45 -11.59 -5.49 -4.49
N ARG A 46 -12.23 -4.47 -3.94
CA ARG A 46 -11.60 -3.49 -3.03
C ARG A 46 -12.37 -3.35 -1.73
N LEU A 47 -11.67 -3.02 -0.65
CA LEU A 47 -12.25 -2.83 0.68
C LEU A 47 -12.53 -1.36 1.03
N GLY A 48 -11.96 -0.43 0.29
CA GLY A 48 -12.05 1.01 0.56
C GLY A 48 -12.08 1.86 -0.70
N GLU A 49 -12.05 3.18 -0.49
CA GLU A 49 -12.03 4.14 -1.58
C GLU A 49 -10.67 4.18 -2.28
N LEU A 50 -10.69 4.47 -3.58
CA LEU A 50 -9.49 4.54 -4.40
C LEU A 50 -8.79 5.88 -4.24
N THR A 51 -7.47 5.84 -4.22
CA THR A 51 -6.66 7.07 -4.23
C THR A 51 -6.66 7.71 -5.63
N PRO A 52 -6.40 9.03 -5.74
CA PRO A 52 -6.26 9.69 -7.03
C PRO A 52 -5.20 9.04 -7.93
N GLU A 53 -4.08 8.58 -7.36
CA GLU A 53 -3.04 7.84 -8.08
C GLU A 53 -3.58 6.53 -8.67
N THR A 54 -4.28 5.74 -7.87
CA THR A 54 -4.89 4.48 -8.33
C THR A 54 -5.91 4.73 -9.43
N MET A 55 -6.75 5.75 -9.29
CA MET A 55 -7.72 6.13 -10.33
C MET A 55 -7.03 6.53 -11.64
N PHE A 56 -5.92 7.29 -11.57
CA PHE A 56 -5.11 7.63 -12.74
C PHE A 56 -4.57 6.38 -13.44
N ILE A 57 -4.10 5.39 -12.68
CA ILE A 57 -3.58 4.12 -13.24
C ILE A 57 -4.71 3.35 -13.95
N LEU A 58 -5.85 3.20 -13.28
CA LEU A 58 -6.99 2.46 -13.85
C LEU A 58 -7.49 3.11 -15.15
N ASP A 59 -7.65 4.43 -15.16
CA ASP A 59 -8.08 5.18 -16.34
C ASP A 59 -7.07 5.05 -17.50
N LYS A 60 -5.78 5.23 -17.19
CA LYS A 60 -4.71 5.16 -18.21
C LYS A 60 -4.64 3.80 -18.91
N PHE A 61 -4.90 2.70 -18.19
CA PHE A 61 -4.83 1.35 -18.73
C PHE A 61 -6.20 0.74 -19.06
N GLY A 62 -7.27 1.52 -18.97
CA GLY A 62 -8.62 1.13 -19.38
C GLY A 62 -9.25 0.09 -18.47
N PHE A 63 -9.02 0.15 -17.18
CA PHE A 63 -9.69 -0.69 -16.18
C PHE A 63 -10.87 0.03 -15.57
N GLU A 64 -11.97 -0.71 -15.38
CA GLU A 64 -13.01 -0.29 -14.45
C GLU A 64 -12.54 -0.44 -13.01
N GLN A 65 -13.14 0.34 -12.10
CA GLN A 65 -12.86 0.22 -10.68
C GLN A 65 -13.32 -1.14 -10.17
N PRO A 66 -12.50 -1.91 -9.45
CA PRO A 66 -12.96 -3.12 -8.78
C PRO A 66 -14.15 -2.85 -7.87
N GLU A 67 -15.05 -3.83 -7.75
CA GLU A 67 -16.22 -3.74 -6.89
C GLU A 67 -15.83 -3.43 -5.44
N LEU A 68 -16.52 -2.46 -4.82
CA LEU A 68 -16.41 -2.23 -3.38
C LEU A 68 -17.19 -3.32 -2.64
N LYS A 69 -16.47 -4.26 -2.03
CA LYS A 69 -17.05 -5.40 -1.31
C LYS A 69 -16.31 -5.58 0.01
N THR A 70 -17.02 -5.44 1.11
CA THR A 70 -16.45 -5.42 2.46
C THR A 70 -16.74 -6.67 3.29
N SER A 71 -17.51 -7.63 2.76
CA SER A 71 -17.90 -8.87 3.45
C SER A 71 -17.62 -10.08 2.56
N TYR A 72 -17.01 -11.12 3.12
CA TYR A 72 -16.55 -12.32 2.42
C TYR A 72 -16.92 -13.63 3.15
N ALA A 73 -17.82 -13.58 4.13
CA ALA A 73 -18.25 -14.77 4.86
C ALA A 73 -18.77 -15.87 3.92
N GLY A 74 -18.20 -17.06 3.99
CA GLY A 74 -18.53 -18.21 3.17
C GLY A 74 -17.92 -18.22 1.76
N GLU A 75 -17.12 -17.22 1.39
CA GLU A 75 -16.50 -17.09 0.07
C GLU A 75 -15.03 -17.50 0.06
N GLY A 76 -14.50 -17.83 -1.12
CA GLY A 76 -13.08 -18.06 -1.34
C GLY A 76 -12.35 -16.73 -1.60
N VAL A 77 -11.22 -16.49 -0.91
CA VAL A 77 -10.51 -15.21 -0.98
C VAL A 77 -9.01 -15.43 -1.12
N TYR A 78 -8.41 -14.78 -2.10
CA TYR A 78 -6.98 -14.52 -2.18
C TYR A 78 -6.67 -13.16 -1.56
N ILE A 79 -5.76 -13.12 -0.61
CA ILE A 79 -5.30 -11.89 0.04
C ILE A 79 -4.03 -11.41 -0.66
N VAL A 80 -3.98 -10.13 -1.03
CA VAL A 80 -2.80 -9.49 -1.61
C VAL A 80 -2.38 -8.30 -0.76
N ASP A 81 -1.06 -8.04 -0.69
CA ASP A 81 -0.46 -6.84 -0.13
C ASP A 81 -0.65 -6.66 1.37
N HIS A 82 -1.04 -7.68 2.09
CA HIS A 82 -1.04 -7.73 3.55
C HIS A 82 -1.25 -9.15 4.08
N SER A 83 -0.95 -9.34 5.37
CA SER A 83 -1.27 -10.55 6.13
C SER A 83 -1.70 -10.25 7.58
N ASP A 84 -2.07 -9.01 7.87
CA ASP A 84 -2.54 -8.56 9.18
C ASP A 84 -4.08 -8.58 9.24
N LEU A 85 -4.66 -9.09 10.36
CA LEU A 85 -6.11 -9.13 10.59
C LEU A 85 -6.75 -7.74 10.62
N GLU A 86 -6.04 -6.74 11.13
CA GLU A 86 -6.53 -5.36 11.21
C GLU A 86 -6.81 -4.78 9.82
N LEU A 87 -6.03 -5.19 8.83
CA LEU A 87 -6.13 -4.73 7.44
C LEU A 87 -7.07 -5.58 6.59
N ALA A 88 -7.42 -6.77 7.04
CA ALA A 88 -8.30 -7.71 6.35
C ALA A 88 -9.78 -7.35 6.53
N PRO A 89 -10.71 -7.90 5.70
CA PRO A 89 -12.15 -7.80 5.94
C PRO A 89 -12.52 -8.21 7.35
N ASP A 90 -13.51 -7.55 7.97
CA ASP A 90 -13.89 -7.81 9.35
C ASP A 90 -14.40 -9.25 9.60
N ASP A 91 -14.93 -9.88 8.57
CA ASP A 91 -15.45 -11.23 8.59
C ASP A 91 -14.51 -12.27 7.94
N ILE A 92 -13.23 -11.93 7.73
CA ILE A 92 -12.25 -12.81 7.06
C ILE A 92 -12.14 -14.20 7.71
N ALA A 93 -12.35 -14.30 9.01
CA ALA A 93 -12.35 -15.57 9.73
C ALA A 93 -13.50 -16.52 9.31
N GLN A 94 -14.52 -16.00 8.63
CA GLN A 94 -15.64 -16.76 8.08
C GLN A 94 -15.49 -17.07 6.59
N ALA A 95 -14.46 -16.52 5.94
CA ALA A 95 -14.09 -16.81 4.56
C ALA A 95 -13.14 -18.01 4.48
N THR A 96 -12.99 -18.56 3.27
CA THR A 96 -11.94 -19.53 2.98
C THR A 96 -10.75 -18.80 2.34
N ILE A 97 -9.66 -18.61 3.07
CA ILE A 97 -8.43 -18.02 2.52
C ILE A 97 -7.77 -19.06 1.61
N LEU A 98 -7.68 -18.76 0.32
CA LEU A 98 -7.13 -19.62 -0.72
C LEU A 98 -5.63 -19.40 -0.93
N GLY A 99 -5.16 -18.18 -0.71
CA GLY A 99 -3.74 -17.83 -0.83
C GLY A 99 -3.43 -16.46 -0.26
N ILE A 100 -2.14 -16.22 0.01
CA ILE A 100 -1.60 -14.92 0.46
C ILE A 100 -0.39 -14.58 -0.41
N ILE A 101 -0.42 -13.40 -1.05
CA ILE A 101 0.67 -12.87 -1.85
C ILE A 101 1.05 -11.51 -1.29
N ASP A 102 2.23 -11.40 -0.68
CA ASP A 102 2.58 -10.23 0.13
C ASP A 102 4.09 -9.96 0.15
N HIS A 103 4.46 -8.69 0.22
CA HIS A 103 5.85 -8.24 0.37
C HIS A 103 6.14 -7.68 1.78
N HIS A 104 5.17 -7.72 2.67
CA HIS A 104 5.28 -7.28 4.05
C HIS A 104 5.86 -8.37 4.97
N LYS A 105 6.09 -8.00 6.24
CA LYS A 105 6.29 -8.99 7.30
C LYS A 105 5.03 -9.84 7.44
N LEU A 106 5.18 -11.07 7.89
CA LEU A 106 4.03 -11.88 8.24
C LEU A 106 3.25 -11.23 9.39
N GLY A 107 1.94 -11.10 9.19
CA GLY A 107 0.98 -10.65 10.17
C GLY A 107 0.44 -11.79 11.04
N ASP A 108 -0.78 -11.62 11.51
CA ASP A 108 -1.47 -12.51 12.44
C ASP A 108 -2.67 -13.25 11.81
N LEU A 109 -2.82 -13.22 10.49
CA LEU A 109 -3.79 -14.04 9.77
C LEU A 109 -3.47 -15.54 9.99
N THR A 110 -4.49 -16.29 10.40
CA THR A 110 -4.41 -17.73 10.60
C THR A 110 -5.43 -18.45 9.72
N THR A 111 -5.11 -19.66 9.29
CA THR A 111 -5.98 -20.46 8.43
C THR A 111 -6.18 -21.86 9.00
N THR A 112 -7.31 -22.47 8.66
CA THR A 112 -7.64 -23.82 9.09
C THR A 112 -7.18 -24.89 8.10
N SER A 113 -6.80 -24.49 6.89
CA SER A 113 -6.38 -25.39 5.81
C SER A 113 -5.07 -24.93 5.20
N PRO A 114 -4.28 -25.82 4.60
CA PRO A 114 -3.14 -25.43 3.79
C PRO A 114 -3.54 -24.52 2.63
N LEU A 115 -2.69 -23.53 2.33
CA LEU A 115 -2.93 -22.56 1.26
C LEU A 115 -1.65 -22.21 0.52
N GLU A 116 -1.78 -21.58 -0.63
CA GLU A 116 -0.65 -21.04 -1.38
C GLU A 116 -0.15 -19.75 -0.75
N ILE A 117 1.14 -19.66 -0.42
CA ILE A 117 1.77 -18.44 0.11
C ILE A 117 2.97 -18.05 -0.74
N TRP A 118 2.95 -16.80 -1.24
CA TRP A 118 4.07 -16.17 -1.91
C TRP A 118 4.45 -14.89 -1.15
N VAL A 119 5.46 -14.98 -0.30
CA VAL A 119 5.97 -13.85 0.47
C VAL A 119 7.45 -13.64 0.18
N ARG A 120 7.82 -12.42 -0.22
CA ARG A 120 9.20 -12.06 -0.54
C ARG A 120 9.51 -10.62 -0.10
N PRO A 121 10.72 -10.36 0.40
CA PRO A 121 11.15 -9.02 0.81
C PRO A 121 11.58 -8.19 -0.41
N VAL A 122 10.63 -7.84 -1.26
CA VAL A 122 10.77 -6.97 -2.44
C VAL A 122 10.04 -5.65 -2.22
N GLY A 123 10.12 -4.73 -3.16
CA GLY A 123 9.54 -3.41 -3.04
C GLY A 123 8.02 -3.36 -3.17
N CYS A 124 7.39 -4.33 -3.85
CA CYS A 124 5.97 -4.30 -4.21
C CYS A 124 5.42 -5.71 -4.43
N THR A 125 4.16 -5.95 -4.08
CA THR A 125 3.48 -7.24 -4.29
C THR A 125 3.37 -7.58 -5.78
N ASN A 126 3.20 -6.58 -6.66
CA ASN A 126 3.16 -6.80 -8.10
C ASN A 126 4.47 -7.41 -8.65
N THR A 127 5.62 -7.19 -8.01
CA THR A 127 6.88 -7.86 -8.35
C THR A 127 6.77 -9.38 -8.11
N ILE A 128 6.11 -9.79 -7.02
CA ILE A 128 5.87 -11.20 -6.71
C ILE A 128 4.88 -11.80 -7.71
N ILE A 129 3.79 -11.09 -8.01
CA ILE A 129 2.79 -11.55 -8.99
C ILE A 129 3.43 -11.74 -10.37
N LYS A 130 4.33 -10.84 -10.79
CA LYS A 130 5.10 -11.02 -12.03
C LYS A 130 5.91 -12.33 -12.00
N MET A 131 6.56 -12.67 -10.87
CA MET A 131 7.27 -13.95 -10.74
C MET A 131 6.30 -15.13 -10.81
N MET A 132 5.05 -15.01 -10.33
CA MET A 132 4.03 -16.06 -10.48
C MET A 132 3.63 -16.25 -11.94
N TYR A 133 3.47 -15.18 -12.71
CA TYR A 133 3.23 -15.27 -14.17
C TYR A 133 4.35 -16.05 -14.88
N ASP A 134 5.61 -15.74 -14.54
CA ASP A 134 6.78 -16.44 -15.09
C ASP A 134 6.78 -17.92 -14.68
N PHE A 135 6.52 -18.21 -13.42
CA PHE A 135 6.46 -19.57 -12.90
C PHE A 135 5.41 -20.44 -13.61
N HIS A 136 4.25 -19.86 -13.90
CA HIS A 136 3.16 -20.55 -14.59
C HIS A 136 3.24 -20.45 -16.11
N ASN A 137 4.24 -19.75 -16.68
CA ASN A 137 4.36 -19.47 -18.11
C ASN A 137 3.12 -18.83 -18.72
N VAL A 138 2.45 -17.92 -18.00
CA VAL A 138 1.30 -17.15 -18.47
C VAL A 138 1.77 -15.83 -19.03
N GLN A 139 1.27 -15.45 -20.21
CA GLN A 139 1.56 -14.16 -20.80
C GLN A 139 0.78 -13.04 -20.09
N ILE A 140 1.44 -11.94 -19.83
CA ILE A 140 0.84 -10.76 -19.19
C ILE A 140 0.23 -9.87 -20.30
N PRO A 141 -1.08 -9.52 -20.24
CA PRO A 141 -1.66 -8.54 -21.15
C PRO A 141 -1.05 -7.16 -20.97
N LYS A 142 -0.98 -6.37 -22.06
CA LYS A 142 -0.34 -5.04 -22.06
C LYS A 142 -0.87 -4.09 -20.98
N ASN A 143 -2.18 -4.06 -20.81
CA ASN A 143 -2.82 -3.20 -19.82
C ASN A 143 -2.51 -3.64 -18.38
N ILE A 144 -2.49 -4.94 -18.11
CA ILE A 144 -2.11 -5.49 -16.80
C ILE A 144 -0.62 -5.19 -16.54
N ALA A 145 0.25 -5.39 -17.54
CA ALA A 145 1.67 -5.08 -17.40
C ALA A 145 1.89 -3.60 -17.04
N GLY A 146 1.15 -2.70 -17.68
CA GLY A 146 1.21 -1.26 -17.38
C GLY A 146 0.74 -0.93 -15.96
N ALA A 147 -0.35 -1.52 -15.48
CA ALA A 147 -0.85 -1.32 -14.12
C ALA A 147 0.13 -1.87 -13.06
N MET A 148 0.67 -3.08 -13.27
CA MET A 148 1.68 -3.67 -12.41
C MET A 148 2.95 -2.81 -12.32
N LEU A 149 3.42 -2.32 -13.46
CA LEU A 149 4.58 -1.41 -13.54
C LEU A 149 4.35 -0.15 -12.71
N CYS A 150 3.18 0.48 -12.84
CA CYS A 150 2.83 1.68 -12.08
C CYS A 150 2.82 1.40 -10.57
N ALA A 151 2.24 0.30 -10.12
CA ALA A 151 2.25 -0.08 -8.71
C ALA A 151 3.68 -0.25 -8.17
N ILE A 152 4.58 -0.90 -8.92
CA ILE A 152 5.99 -1.04 -8.52
C ILE A 152 6.69 0.32 -8.45
N LEU A 153 6.44 1.22 -9.39
CA LEU A 153 7.02 2.58 -9.36
C LEU A 153 6.51 3.39 -8.17
N SER A 154 5.23 3.23 -7.81
CA SER A 154 4.65 3.88 -6.64
C SER A 154 5.34 3.43 -5.35
N ASP A 155 5.34 2.13 -5.06
CA ASP A 155 5.88 1.56 -3.82
C ASP A 155 7.39 1.73 -3.67
N THR A 156 8.10 1.75 -4.79
CA THR A 156 9.55 1.94 -4.79
C THR A 156 9.96 3.40 -4.88
N VAL A 157 9.00 4.34 -4.96
CA VAL A 157 9.25 5.78 -5.15
C VAL A 157 10.20 5.99 -6.34
N ILE A 158 9.83 5.42 -7.48
CA ILE A 158 10.65 5.43 -8.72
C ILE A 158 12.09 4.95 -8.41
N PHE A 159 12.20 3.80 -7.70
CA PHE A 159 13.45 3.15 -7.26
C PHE A 159 14.28 3.88 -6.20
N LYS A 160 13.77 4.99 -5.62
CA LYS A 160 14.46 5.74 -4.57
C LYS A 160 14.24 5.17 -3.17
N SER A 161 13.12 4.46 -2.95
CA SER A 161 12.83 3.85 -1.66
C SER A 161 13.87 2.79 -1.28
N PRO A 162 14.30 2.72 -0.01
CA PRO A 162 15.17 1.65 0.48
C PRO A 162 14.48 0.28 0.49
N THR A 163 13.17 0.21 0.21
CA THR A 163 12.45 -1.05 -0.01
C THR A 163 12.71 -1.62 -1.38
N CYS A 164 13.12 -0.78 -2.36
CA CYS A 164 13.39 -1.19 -3.72
C CYS A 164 14.53 -2.22 -3.78
N THR A 165 14.33 -3.26 -4.59
CA THR A 165 15.32 -4.30 -4.84
C THR A 165 15.66 -4.39 -6.33
N THR A 166 16.74 -5.11 -6.64
CA THR A 166 17.09 -5.40 -8.05
C THR A 166 15.98 -6.19 -8.77
N ALA A 167 15.17 -6.95 -8.03
CA ALA A 167 14.06 -7.68 -8.62
C ALA A 167 12.96 -6.72 -9.11
N ASP A 168 12.67 -5.66 -8.35
CA ASP A 168 11.69 -4.65 -8.71
C ASP A 168 12.11 -3.89 -9.98
N ILE A 169 13.38 -3.48 -10.06
CA ILE A 169 13.92 -2.78 -11.23
C ILE A 169 13.79 -3.65 -12.50
N LYS A 170 14.25 -4.90 -12.43
CA LYS A 170 14.15 -5.85 -13.57
C LYS A 170 12.70 -6.13 -13.95
N CYS A 171 11.81 -6.17 -12.95
CA CYS A 171 10.40 -6.38 -13.17
C CYS A 171 9.78 -5.22 -13.96
N VAL A 172 10.08 -3.97 -13.56
CA VAL A 172 9.61 -2.77 -14.28
C VAL A 172 10.14 -2.73 -15.70
N GLU A 173 11.43 -3.03 -15.93
CA GLU A 173 12.01 -3.07 -17.27
C GLU A 173 11.28 -4.08 -18.18
N ALA A 174 11.03 -5.29 -17.69
CA ALA A 174 10.30 -6.32 -18.43
C ALA A 174 8.82 -5.94 -18.66
N LEU A 175 8.15 -5.38 -17.66
CA LEU A 175 6.77 -4.93 -17.79
C LEU A 175 6.63 -3.75 -18.74
N ALA A 176 7.60 -2.83 -18.78
CA ALA A 176 7.63 -1.69 -19.71
C ALA A 176 7.72 -2.17 -21.17
N GLU A 177 8.54 -3.19 -21.44
CA GLU A 177 8.61 -3.81 -22.77
C GLU A 177 7.27 -4.43 -23.17
N ILE A 178 6.63 -5.20 -22.28
CA ILE A 178 5.32 -5.83 -22.54
C ILE A 178 4.23 -4.77 -22.75
N ALA A 179 4.20 -3.73 -21.92
CA ALA A 179 3.21 -2.65 -22.00
C ALA A 179 3.45 -1.69 -23.17
N GLY A 180 4.67 -1.67 -23.73
CA GLY A 180 5.09 -0.72 -24.77
C GLY A 180 5.30 0.69 -24.22
N ILE A 181 5.82 0.82 -22.99
CA ILE A 181 6.11 2.08 -22.31
C ILE A 181 7.60 2.40 -22.50
N GLU A 182 7.92 3.45 -23.23
CA GLU A 182 9.31 3.85 -23.52
C GLU A 182 9.95 4.57 -22.33
N ASP A 183 9.20 5.48 -21.68
CA ASP A 183 9.67 6.25 -20.52
C ASP A 183 8.80 6.00 -19.29
N PHE A 184 9.10 4.91 -18.58
CA PHE A 184 8.41 4.58 -17.33
C PHE A 184 8.77 5.53 -16.19
N LYS A 185 9.90 6.26 -16.25
CA LYS A 185 10.24 7.22 -15.20
C LYS A 185 9.36 8.46 -15.30
N GLU A 186 9.13 8.97 -16.51
CA GLU A 186 8.20 10.08 -16.71
C GLU A 186 6.77 9.68 -16.34
N LEU A 187 6.35 8.45 -16.70
CA LEU A 187 5.06 7.93 -16.24
C LEU A 187 4.97 7.89 -14.70
N GLY A 188 6.02 7.46 -14.02
CA GLY A 188 6.11 7.50 -12.55
C GLY A 188 5.99 8.93 -12.02
N MET A 189 6.64 9.89 -12.65
CA MET A 189 6.52 11.31 -12.27
C MET A 189 5.10 11.85 -12.48
N ASP A 190 4.40 11.45 -13.56
CA ASP A 190 2.99 11.81 -13.77
C ASP A 190 2.10 11.27 -12.64
N MET A 191 2.32 10.03 -12.21
CA MET A 191 1.62 9.44 -11.07
C MET A 191 1.84 10.25 -9.80
N PHE A 192 3.10 10.60 -9.49
CA PHE A 192 3.41 11.40 -8.31
C PHE A 192 2.89 12.83 -8.40
N ARG A 193 2.77 13.43 -9.59
CA ARG A 193 2.06 14.73 -9.76
C ARG A 193 0.60 14.62 -9.34
N VAL A 194 -0.09 13.55 -9.74
CA VAL A 194 -1.47 13.28 -9.34
C VAL A 194 -1.57 12.99 -7.84
N LYS A 195 -0.67 12.15 -7.31
CA LYS A 195 -0.59 11.80 -5.88
C LYS A 195 -0.33 13.04 -5.01
N SER A 196 0.48 13.98 -5.51
CA SER A 196 0.82 15.25 -4.84
C SER A 196 -0.31 16.26 -4.81
N ALA A 197 -1.40 16.05 -5.54
CA ALA A 197 -2.52 16.97 -5.53
C ALA A 197 -3.23 16.95 -4.16
N VAL A 198 -3.14 18.06 -3.44
CA VAL A 198 -3.74 18.22 -2.10
C VAL A 198 -4.91 19.20 -2.09
N GLN A 199 -5.05 20.04 -3.13
CA GLN A 199 -6.06 21.08 -3.21
C GLN A 199 -7.48 20.50 -3.16
N GLY A 200 -8.32 21.07 -2.30
CA GLY A 200 -9.72 20.67 -2.15
C GLY A 200 -9.95 19.36 -1.38
N THR A 201 -8.89 18.69 -0.93
CA THR A 201 -9.01 17.53 -0.05
C THR A 201 -9.10 17.98 1.41
N PRO A 202 -10.08 17.51 2.20
CA PRO A 202 -10.17 17.81 3.62
C PRO A 202 -8.87 17.39 4.35
N ILE A 203 -8.43 18.19 5.33
CA ILE A 203 -7.17 17.93 6.05
C ILE A 203 -7.14 16.53 6.67
N ARG A 204 -8.23 16.12 7.34
CA ARG A 204 -8.35 14.77 7.93
C ARG A 204 -8.18 13.65 6.90
N ASP A 205 -8.68 13.84 5.70
CA ASP A 205 -8.56 12.85 4.62
C ASP A 205 -7.14 12.80 4.06
N LEU A 206 -6.44 13.96 4.03
CA LEU A 206 -5.01 14.00 3.71
C LEU A 206 -4.20 13.22 4.75
N VAL A 207 -4.36 13.53 6.03
CA VAL A 207 -3.63 12.87 7.12
C VAL A 207 -3.89 11.35 7.12
N LYS A 208 -5.10 10.93 6.81
CA LYS A 208 -5.50 9.52 6.77
C LYS A 208 -5.24 8.82 5.45
N ARG A 209 -4.80 9.49 4.40
CA ARG A 209 -4.60 8.92 3.06
C ARG A 209 -3.69 7.68 3.06
N ASP A 210 -2.58 7.72 3.79
CA ASP A 210 -1.74 6.57 4.11
C ASP A 210 -1.32 6.62 5.58
N PHE A 211 -2.27 6.31 6.46
CA PHE A 211 -2.11 6.33 7.91
C PHE A 211 -2.31 4.93 8.47
N LYS A 212 -1.37 4.48 9.31
CA LYS A 212 -1.45 3.18 9.99
C LYS A 212 -1.19 3.35 11.49
N ASP A 213 -1.95 2.63 12.30
CA ASP A 213 -1.70 2.48 13.73
C ASP A 213 -0.76 1.28 13.98
N PHE A 214 0.14 1.45 14.92
CA PHE A 214 1.10 0.42 15.34
C PHE A 214 1.01 0.22 16.84
N ASN A 215 0.98 -1.04 17.28
CA ASN A 215 1.19 -1.37 18.69
C ASN A 215 2.70 -1.49 18.94
N MET A 216 3.24 -0.58 19.73
CA MET A 216 4.64 -0.54 20.12
C MET A 216 4.73 -0.81 21.62
N ASN A 217 4.90 -2.08 22.00
CA ASN A 217 4.97 -2.52 23.40
C ASN A 217 3.81 -2.02 24.28
N GLY A 218 2.57 -2.15 23.78
CA GLY A 218 1.36 -1.71 24.46
C GLY A 218 0.99 -0.24 24.24
N HIS A 219 1.85 0.56 23.60
CA HIS A 219 1.56 1.93 23.22
C HIS A 219 1.03 1.99 21.78
N LYS A 220 -0.09 2.67 21.59
CA LYS A 220 -0.65 2.91 20.25
C LYS A 220 0.04 4.12 19.63
N VAL A 221 0.69 3.93 18.48
CA VAL A 221 1.41 4.97 17.75
C VAL A 221 0.86 5.06 16.33
N GLY A 222 0.34 6.22 15.95
CA GLY A 222 -0.14 6.47 14.59
C GLY A 222 0.97 7.05 13.72
N ILE A 223 1.13 6.56 12.49
CA ILE A 223 2.13 7.07 11.55
C ILE A 223 1.51 7.21 10.17
N GLY A 224 1.36 8.46 9.70
CA GLY A 224 0.95 8.81 8.35
C GLY A 224 2.14 9.17 7.46
N GLN A 225 1.96 9.03 6.15
CA GLN A 225 2.93 9.47 5.15
C GLN A 225 2.22 10.07 3.94
N LEU A 226 2.67 11.26 3.52
CA LEU A 226 2.26 11.92 2.28
C LEU A 226 3.51 12.10 1.42
N GLU A 227 3.54 11.43 0.29
CA GLU A 227 4.64 11.52 -0.68
C GLU A 227 4.27 12.51 -1.77
N VAL A 228 5.14 13.49 -1.97
CA VAL A 228 4.96 14.57 -2.96
C VAL A 228 6.25 14.84 -3.71
N ILE A 229 6.14 15.49 -4.86
CA ILE A 229 7.31 15.93 -5.63
C ILE A 229 7.93 17.23 -5.13
N ASP A 230 7.18 18.02 -4.35
CA ASP A 230 7.63 19.28 -3.74
C ASP A 230 6.78 19.59 -2.50
N LEU A 231 7.45 19.84 -1.36
CA LEU A 231 6.79 20.18 -0.10
C LEU A 231 6.04 21.50 -0.12
N ALA A 232 6.30 22.38 -1.09
CA ALA A 232 5.60 23.65 -1.23
C ALA A 232 4.07 23.49 -1.34
N VAL A 233 3.58 22.32 -1.77
CA VAL A 233 2.14 22.01 -1.82
C VAL A 233 1.47 22.03 -0.43
N PHE A 234 2.26 21.94 0.65
CA PHE A 234 1.77 21.96 2.03
C PHE A 234 1.93 23.32 2.73
N ASP A 235 2.59 24.31 2.12
CA ASP A 235 2.98 25.55 2.82
C ASP A 235 1.78 26.26 3.47
N ASP A 236 0.64 26.32 2.77
CA ASP A 236 -0.56 26.99 3.26
C ASP A 236 -1.39 26.16 4.27
N ILE A 237 -1.16 24.83 4.33
CA ILE A 237 -1.98 23.91 5.14
C ILE A 237 -1.17 23.15 6.21
N LYS A 238 0.11 23.40 6.34
CA LYS A 238 1.00 22.65 7.24
C LYS A 238 0.62 22.77 8.71
N ASP A 239 0.15 23.92 9.14
CA ASP A 239 -0.30 24.12 10.52
C ASP A 239 -1.63 23.40 10.77
N GLU A 240 -2.54 23.37 9.79
CA GLU A 240 -3.79 22.60 9.87
C GLU A 240 -3.49 21.08 9.92
N LEU A 241 -2.51 20.60 9.16
CA LEU A 241 -2.05 19.21 9.25
C LEU A 241 -1.50 18.87 10.64
N TYR A 242 -0.73 19.80 11.24
CA TYR A 242 -0.21 19.62 12.59
C TYR A 242 -1.33 19.57 13.64
N ASP A 243 -2.30 20.47 13.55
CA ASP A 243 -3.45 20.49 14.45
C ASP A 243 -4.27 19.20 14.33
N ASP A 244 -4.49 18.72 13.11
CA ASP A 244 -5.24 17.47 12.87
C ASP A 244 -4.54 16.23 13.45
N ILE A 245 -3.22 16.12 13.35
CA ILE A 245 -2.51 14.99 13.98
C ILE A 245 -2.56 15.07 15.51
N ALA A 246 -2.63 16.27 16.10
CA ALA A 246 -2.78 16.44 17.53
C ALA A 246 -4.19 16.01 17.99
N GLU A 247 -5.23 16.37 17.24
CA GLU A 247 -6.60 15.89 17.47
C GLU A 247 -6.69 14.38 17.30
N LEU A 248 -6.13 13.83 16.22
CA LEU A 248 -6.14 12.40 15.92
C LEU A 248 -5.45 11.58 17.01
N LYS A 249 -4.40 12.13 17.64
CA LYS A 249 -3.74 11.55 18.81
C LYS A 249 -4.72 11.46 19.98
N ALA A 250 -5.39 12.56 20.30
CA ALA A 250 -6.32 12.64 21.42
C ALA A 250 -7.55 11.72 21.24
N GLU A 251 -8.20 11.78 20.07
CA GLU A 251 -9.37 10.96 19.74
C GLU A 251 -9.12 9.46 19.86
N GLY A 252 -7.96 9.00 19.44
CA GLY A 252 -7.64 7.58 19.35
C GLY A 252 -6.92 7.01 20.57
N GLY A 253 -6.68 7.81 21.62
CA GLY A 253 -5.90 7.40 22.79
C GLY A 253 -4.47 6.98 22.40
N ARG A 254 -3.89 7.63 21.40
CA ARG A 254 -2.53 7.34 20.91
C ARG A 254 -1.50 8.03 21.79
N HIS A 255 -0.41 7.32 22.08
CA HIS A 255 0.77 7.90 22.72
C HIS A 255 1.41 8.97 21.81
N SER A 256 1.51 8.68 20.53
CA SER A 256 2.09 9.58 19.55
C SER A 256 1.42 9.44 18.18
N VAL A 257 1.40 10.54 17.44
CA VAL A 257 1.10 10.55 16.00
C VAL A 257 2.22 11.28 15.28
N PHE A 258 2.71 10.65 14.23
CA PHE A 258 3.72 11.18 13.32
C PHE A 258 3.11 11.30 11.93
N LEU A 259 3.40 12.40 11.23
CA LEU A 259 3.06 12.56 9.82
C LEU A 259 4.33 12.92 9.05
N LEU A 260 4.72 12.05 8.14
CA LEU A 260 5.83 12.30 7.22
C LEU A 260 5.30 13.04 6.00
N LEU A 261 5.84 14.21 5.74
CA LEU A 261 5.70 14.92 4.48
C LEU A 261 6.97 14.63 3.66
N THR A 262 6.88 13.68 2.75
CA THR A 262 8.03 13.13 2.01
C THR A 262 8.21 13.85 0.69
N ASP A 263 9.34 14.53 0.52
CA ASP A 263 9.77 15.13 -0.75
C ASP A 263 10.62 14.11 -1.52
N ILE A 264 10.04 13.52 -2.55
CA ILE A 264 10.72 12.48 -3.34
C ILE A 264 11.87 13.02 -4.19
N MET A 265 11.87 14.34 -4.47
CA MET A 265 12.94 14.98 -5.24
C MET A 265 14.12 15.35 -4.35
N LYS A 266 13.87 15.81 -3.13
CA LYS A 266 14.90 16.10 -2.12
C LYS A 266 15.37 14.87 -1.36
N GLU A 267 14.66 13.73 -1.56
CA GLU A 267 14.97 12.44 -0.92
C GLU A 267 15.01 12.53 0.60
N GLY A 268 13.97 13.15 1.19
CA GLY A 268 13.84 13.29 2.64
C GLY A 268 12.41 13.59 3.06
N SER A 269 12.17 13.63 4.37
CA SER A 269 10.84 13.89 4.92
C SER A 269 10.87 14.97 5.98
N GLU A 270 9.92 15.89 5.93
CA GLU A 270 9.59 16.72 7.08
C GLU A 270 8.63 15.93 7.97
N LEU A 271 9.01 15.73 9.22
CA LEU A 271 8.23 15.00 10.21
C LEU A 271 7.44 15.97 11.06
N LEU A 272 6.11 15.88 11.06
CA LEU A 272 5.23 16.53 12.02
C LEU A 272 4.97 15.58 13.18
N ILE A 273 5.02 16.06 14.42
CA ILE A 273 5.06 15.23 15.63
C ILE A 273 4.06 15.72 16.66
N ALA A 274 3.07 14.91 17.01
CA ALA A 274 2.22 15.07 18.17
C ALA A 274 2.48 13.89 19.13
N SER A 275 3.17 14.11 20.26
CA SER A 275 3.64 13.03 21.15
C SER A 275 3.52 13.39 22.62
N ASP A 276 3.26 12.39 23.47
CA ASP A 276 3.36 12.51 24.93
C ASP A 276 4.81 12.58 25.42
N SER A 277 5.78 12.19 24.58
CA SER A 277 7.21 12.25 24.88
C SER A 277 7.92 13.25 23.98
N ALA A 278 8.43 14.34 24.56
CA ALA A 278 9.16 15.38 23.83
C ALA A 278 10.49 14.90 23.23
N ILE A 279 11.08 13.84 23.79
CA ILE A 279 12.40 13.34 23.40
C ILE A 279 12.36 12.15 22.44
N LEU A 280 11.15 11.66 22.11
CA LEU A 280 10.97 10.43 21.32
C LEU A 280 11.62 10.53 19.94
N ALA A 281 11.45 11.66 19.25
CA ALA A 281 12.05 11.87 17.94
C ALA A 281 13.57 12.00 18.00
N GLU A 282 14.10 12.64 19.03
CA GLU A 282 15.56 12.73 19.25
C GLU A 282 16.16 11.33 19.48
N GLN A 283 15.52 10.52 20.31
CA GLN A 283 15.98 9.16 20.60
C GLN A 283 15.88 8.22 19.39
N ALA A 284 14.80 8.34 18.58
CA ALA A 284 14.57 7.46 17.44
C ALA A 284 15.38 7.88 16.20
N PHE A 285 15.53 9.17 15.95
CA PHE A 285 16.06 9.70 14.69
C PHE A 285 17.30 10.58 14.85
N GLY A 286 17.71 10.87 16.08
CA GLY A 286 18.87 11.75 16.33
C GLY A 286 18.63 13.22 15.98
N VAL A 287 17.37 13.65 15.85
CA VAL A 287 17.00 15.02 15.50
C VAL A 287 16.22 15.67 16.64
N ILE A 288 16.50 16.94 16.92
CA ILE A 288 15.78 17.73 17.93
C ILE A 288 14.65 18.48 17.20
N PRO A 289 13.37 18.12 17.46
CA PRO A 289 12.26 18.81 16.85
C PRO A 289 12.19 20.28 17.28
N LYS A 290 11.88 21.15 16.35
CA LYS A 290 11.56 22.54 16.62
C LYS A 290 10.06 22.77 16.31
N ASP A 291 9.32 23.23 17.29
CA ASP A 291 7.87 23.47 17.16
C ASP A 291 7.11 22.25 16.63
N GLY A 292 7.49 21.05 17.10
CA GLY A 292 6.88 19.79 16.68
C GLY A 292 7.24 19.33 15.27
N LYS A 293 8.25 19.91 14.64
CA LYS A 293 8.66 19.62 13.24
C LYS A 293 10.15 19.28 13.20
N ALA A 294 10.55 18.35 12.34
CA ALA A 294 11.96 18.00 12.11
C ALA A 294 12.17 17.52 10.67
N TRP A 295 13.30 17.87 10.06
CA TRP A 295 13.72 17.32 8.78
C TRP A 295 14.50 16.02 8.99
N LEU A 296 14.15 14.98 8.26
CA LEU A 296 14.81 13.69 8.23
C LEU A 296 15.42 13.47 6.84
N ASP A 297 16.71 13.72 6.72
CA ASP A 297 17.45 13.56 5.47
C ASP A 297 17.55 12.09 5.07
N GLY A 298 17.34 11.76 3.81
CA GLY A 298 17.37 10.38 3.31
C GLY A 298 16.23 9.47 3.78
N VAL A 299 15.23 9.99 4.48
CA VAL A 299 14.10 9.20 4.97
C VAL A 299 12.94 9.26 3.97
N LEU A 300 12.71 8.13 3.29
CA LEU A 300 11.66 7.97 2.28
C LEU A 300 10.68 6.83 2.62
N SER A 301 11.00 5.99 3.60
CA SER A 301 10.22 4.80 3.89
C SER A 301 9.79 4.75 5.36
N ARG A 302 8.49 4.94 5.61
CA ARG A 302 7.88 4.68 6.93
C ARG A 302 8.24 3.29 7.44
N LYS A 303 8.07 2.27 6.59
CA LYS A 303 8.25 0.85 6.92
C LYS A 303 9.67 0.50 7.38
N LYS A 304 10.69 1.01 6.69
CA LYS A 304 12.10 0.66 6.97
C LYS A 304 12.84 1.65 7.84
N GLN A 305 12.47 2.92 7.78
CA GLN A 305 13.29 3.99 8.36
C GLN A 305 12.62 4.70 9.54
N VAL A 306 11.30 4.54 9.73
CA VAL A 306 10.57 5.22 10.81
C VAL A 306 10.03 4.23 11.85
N VAL A 307 9.32 3.19 11.41
CA VAL A 307 8.73 2.21 12.33
C VAL A 307 9.78 1.47 13.17
N PRO A 308 10.87 0.90 12.60
CA PRO A 308 11.82 0.13 13.40
C PRO A 308 12.54 0.95 14.50
N PRO A 309 13.07 2.17 14.24
CA PRO A 309 13.68 2.97 15.30
C PRO A 309 12.71 3.34 16.42
N LEU A 310 11.44 3.66 16.10
CA LEU A 310 10.43 3.92 17.11
C LEU A 310 10.15 2.68 17.95
N GLN A 311 9.99 1.51 17.32
CA GLN A 311 9.76 0.25 18.03
C GLN A 311 10.91 -0.06 19.01
N GLU A 312 12.17 0.17 18.63
CA GLU A 312 13.32 -0.04 19.50
C GLU A 312 13.27 0.84 20.77
N ILE A 313 12.78 2.08 20.65
CA ILE A 313 12.66 2.98 21.80
C ILE A 313 11.56 2.49 22.76
N PHE A 314 10.43 2.04 22.25
CA PHE A 314 9.34 1.53 23.09
C PHE A 314 9.63 0.17 23.73
N LEU A 315 10.67 -0.55 23.30
CA LEU A 315 11.14 -1.79 23.94
C LEU A 315 12.09 -1.55 25.10
N LYS A 316 12.63 -0.33 25.25
CA LYS A 316 13.54 0.08 26.33
C LYS A 316 12.78 0.60 27.53
#